data_b21854ab17bf05a1e44090a35928f1e0
#
_entry.id   b21854ab17bf05a1e44090a35928f1e0
#
_cell.length_a   1.000
_cell.length_b   1.000
_cell.length_c   1.000
_cell.angle_alpha   90.00
_cell.angle_beta   90.00
_cell.angle_gamma   90.00
#
_symmetry.space_group_name_H-M   'P 1'
#
loop_
_entity.id
_entity.type
_entity.pdbx_description
1 polymer ?
#
loop_
_entity_poly.entity_id
_entity_poly.type
_entity_poly.pdbx_seq_one_letter_code
_entity_poly.pdbx_strand_id
1 'polypeptide(L)'
;MRAVLLTGHGGYDKLDFRDDVLVPSPGPNDVLIRVAAAGVNNTDINTRIGWYSKAVAEATDVGAASGIAGAQDDGWSGAAFQFPRIQGADACGRIVAVGDNVNPARIGERVLVEPVFRGASTFDILYFGSEVDGGFADYTCVPSMHAHRVNSELSDVELASFPCAYGTAENILTRIDLQAGERVLITGASGGVGCAAVQLAKRRGAEVTAMAADAKAEIVRSLGASRVVPRDADLEALFGQEYFDAALDIVGGSQFGAILNVLKRGGRYGVSGAISGPIVDLDLRTLYLKDLRLIGCTVLEPDVFPNLVSYIERGEIQPVVAATYDLSDIVKAQEAFLMKQHVGKIVLSL
;
A
#
# COMPACT_ATOMS: atom_id res chain seq x y z
N MET A 1 19.50 -13.52 -13.20
CA MET A 1 19.26 -12.35 -12.35
C MET A 1 18.98 -12.78 -10.91
N ARG A 2 19.27 -11.91 -9.94
CA ARG A 2 18.85 -12.11 -8.55
C ARG A 2 17.34 -11.87 -8.46
N ALA A 3 16.65 -12.70 -7.68
CA ALA A 3 15.23 -12.53 -7.36
C ALA A 3 14.87 -13.29 -6.07
N VAL A 4 13.78 -12.88 -5.43
CA VAL A 4 13.16 -13.63 -4.34
C VAL A 4 11.90 -14.29 -4.87
N LEU A 5 11.89 -15.62 -4.85
CA LEU A 5 10.74 -16.42 -5.26
C LEU A 5 9.90 -16.80 -4.05
N LEU A 6 8.62 -16.46 -4.07
CA LEU A 6 7.64 -17.05 -3.17
C LEU A 6 7.24 -18.42 -3.72
N THR A 7 7.59 -19.49 -3.00
CA THR A 7 7.42 -20.88 -3.46
C THR A 7 6.16 -21.57 -2.95
N GLY A 8 5.40 -20.90 -2.10
CA GLY A 8 4.16 -21.39 -1.50
C GLY A 8 3.67 -20.42 -0.41
N HIS A 9 2.42 -20.58 0.04
CA HIS A 9 1.98 -19.89 1.26
C HIS A 9 2.69 -20.48 2.48
N GLY A 10 3.07 -19.62 3.43
CA GLY A 10 3.72 -20.09 4.66
C GLY A 10 4.59 -19.06 5.34
N GLY A 11 5.60 -19.55 6.06
CA GLY A 11 6.57 -18.75 6.76
C GLY A 11 7.67 -18.18 5.87
N TYR A 12 8.74 -17.72 6.51
CA TYR A 12 9.92 -17.19 5.79
C TYR A 12 10.65 -18.25 4.96
N ASP A 13 10.47 -19.54 5.26
CA ASP A 13 10.97 -20.67 4.49
C ASP A 13 10.41 -20.74 3.06
N LYS A 14 9.40 -19.98 2.76
CA LYS A 14 8.81 -19.87 1.41
C LYS A 14 9.45 -18.76 0.56
N LEU A 15 10.31 -17.94 1.13
CA LEU A 15 11.07 -16.92 0.43
C LEU A 15 12.42 -17.51 0.01
N ASP A 16 12.56 -17.83 -1.28
CA ASP A 16 13.77 -18.42 -1.86
C ASP A 16 14.54 -17.37 -2.66
N PHE A 17 15.64 -16.88 -2.09
CA PHE A 17 16.54 -15.95 -2.80
C PHE A 17 17.41 -16.72 -3.79
N ARG A 18 17.36 -16.34 -5.07
CA ARG A 18 18.08 -16.98 -6.16
C ARG A 18 18.87 -15.93 -6.97
N ASP A 19 20.00 -16.34 -7.59
CA ASP A 19 20.81 -15.52 -8.49
C ASP A 19 20.81 -16.02 -9.94
N ASP A 20 20.16 -17.16 -10.20
CA ASP A 20 20.11 -17.86 -11.48
C ASP A 20 18.74 -17.75 -12.19
N VAL A 21 17.83 -16.88 -11.72
CA VAL A 21 16.53 -16.67 -12.35
C VAL A 21 16.70 -16.03 -13.73
N LEU A 22 15.94 -16.51 -14.73
CA LEU A 22 15.98 -15.94 -16.07
C LEU A 22 15.49 -14.49 -16.08
N VAL A 23 16.17 -13.63 -16.82
CA VAL A 23 15.69 -12.26 -17.08
C VAL A 23 14.49 -12.35 -18.01
N PRO A 24 13.34 -11.75 -17.66
CA PRO A 24 12.18 -11.76 -18.52
C PRO A 24 12.41 -10.95 -19.79
N SER A 25 11.74 -11.33 -20.87
CA SER A 25 11.73 -10.55 -22.12
C SER A 25 10.42 -9.75 -22.22
N PRO A 26 10.48 -8.47 -22.62
CA PRO A 26 9.26 -7.66 -22.75
C PRO A 26 8.39 -8.16 -23.89
N GLY A 27 7.07 -8.27 -23.64
CA GLY A 27 6.07 -8.46 -24.66
C GLY A 27 5.93 -7.21 -25.56
N PRO A 28 5.13 -7.26 -26.62
CA PRO A 28 5.06 -6.16 -27.62
C PRO A 28 4.72 -4.79 -27.02
N ASN A 29 3.94 -4.72 -25.94
CA ASN A 29 3.50 -3.49 -25.30
C ASN A 29 4.19 -3.22 -23.95
N ASP A 30 5.19 -4.03 -23.58
CA ASP A 30 5.83 -4.00 -22.27
C ASP A 30 7.15 -3.24 -22.31
N VAL A 31 7.63 -2.91 -21.13
CA VAL A 31 8.97 -2.42 -20.88
C VAL A 31 9.69 -3.35 -19.90
N LEU A 32 10.98 -3.59 -20.13
CA LEU A 32 11.86 -4.24 -19.17
C LEU A 32 12.53 -3.16 -18.33
N ILE A 33 12.33 -3.25 -17.02
CA ILE A 33 12.88 -2.32 -16.05
C ILE A 33 14.01 -3.02 -15.30
N ARG A 34 15.19 -2.41 -15.26
CA ARG A 34 16.21 -2.74 -14.25
C ARG A 34 15.80 -2.06 -12.97
N VAL A 35 15.41 -2.85 -11.98
CA VAL A 35 14.97 -2.36 -10.67
C VAL A 35 16.19 -1.89 -9.87
N ALA A 36 16.09 -0.74 -9.26
CA ALA A 36 17.11 -0.18 -8.38
C ALA A 36 16.70 -0.27 -6.89
N ALA A 37 15.39 -0.19 -6.63
CA ALA A 37 14.84 -0.32 -5.29
C ALA A 37 13.37 -0.79 -5.34
N ALA A 38 12.95 -1.50 -4.27
CA ALA A 38 11.59 -2.03 -4.11
C ALA A 38 11.12 -1.91 -2.65
N GLY A 39 9.92 -1.39 -2.42
CA GLY A 39 9.38 -1.22 -1.07
C GLY A 39 8.71 -2.49 -0.53
N VAL A 40 8.88 -2.76 0.77
CA VAL A 40 8.15 -3.82 1.46
C VAL A 40 6.80 -3.32 1.95
N ASN A 41 5.75 -4.09 1.72
CA ASN A 41 4.37 -3.75 2.02
C ASN A 41 3.66 -4.84 2.83
N ASN A 42 2.54 -4.47 3.44
CA ASN A 42 1.69 -5.45 4.13
C ASN A 42 1.10 -6.47 3.16
N THR A 43 0.86 -6.08 1.90
CA THR A 43 0.36 -6.98 0.86
C THR A 43 1.35 -8.11 0.55
N ASP A 44 2.66 -7.88 0.60
CA ASP A 44 3.68 -8.91 0.41
C ASP A 44 3.59 -9.96 1.54
N ILE A 45 3.38 -9.49 2.78
CA ILE A 45 3.18 -10.37 3.94
C ILE A 45 1.87 -11.15 3.79
N ASN A 46 0.76 -10.45 3.52
CA ASN A 46 -0.57 -11.04 3.39
C ASN A 46 -0.60 -12.12 2.31
N THR A 47 0.00 -11.86 1.15
CA THR A 47 0.11 -12.83 0.06
C THR A 47 0.97 -14.03 0.48
N ARG A 48 2.12 -13.80 1.12
CA ARG A 48 2.97 -14.90 1.59
C ARG A 48 2.25 -15.81 2.57
N ILE A 49 1.52 -15.27 3.53
CA ILE A 49 0.85 -16.06 4.58
C ILE A 49 -0.52 -16.59 4.17
N GLY A 50 -1.06 -16.24 2.99
CA GLY A 50 -2.39 -16.64 2.51
C GLY A 50 -3.55 -15.87 3.17
N TRP A 51 -3.30 -14.64 3.67
CA TRP A 51 -4.27 -13.88 4.47
C TRP A 51 -5.52 -13.44 3.68
N TYR A 52 -5.43 -13.32 2.36
CA TYR A 52 -6.57 -12.91 1.53
C TYR A 52 -7.66 -13.98 1.40
N SER A 53 -7.38 -15.22 1.82
CA SER A 53 -8.38 -16.28 1.85
C SER A 53 -9.57 -15.91 2.73
N LYS A 54 -10.79 -16.15 2.23
CA LYS A 54 -12.03 -15.90 2.98
C LYS A 54 -12.20 -16.84 4.18
N ALA A 55 -11.42 -17.90 4.26
CA ALA A 55 -11.36 -18.79 5.43
C ALA A 55 -10.58 -18.15 6.61
N VAL A 56 -9.84 -17.06 6.38
CA VAL A 56 -9.03 -16.38 7.39
C VAL A 56 -9.83 -15.25 8.02
N ALA A 57 -9.99 -15.28 9.33
CA ALA A 57 -10.66 -14.25 10.13
C ALA A 57 -9.69 -13.51 11.08
N GLU A 58 -8.45 -14.00 11.18
CA GLU A 58 -7.43 -13.48 12.09
C GLU A 58 -6.75 -12.22 11.57
N ALA A 59 -6.10 -11.50 12.48
CA ALA A 59 -5.23 -10.38 12.15
C ALA A 59 -3.96 -10.84 11.40
N THR A 60 -3.35 -9.95 10.62
CA THR A 60 -2.16 -10.26 9.79
C THR A 60 -0.97 -10.79 10.61
N ASP A 61 -0.79 -10.35 11.85
CA ASP A 61 0.34 -10.74 12.70
C ASP A 61 0.24 -12.17 13.22
N VAL A 62 -0.95 -12.76 13.31
CA VAL A 62 -1.16 -14.12 13.81
C VAL A 62 -0.44 -15.16 12.94
N GLY A 63 -0.49 -15.02 11.61
CA GLY A 63 0.19 -15.94 10.68
C GLY A 63 1.57 -15.47 10.19
N ALA A 64 2.05 -14.33 10.67
CA ALA A 64 3.17 -13.61 10.07
C ALA A 64 4.49 -14.40 9.96
N ALA A 65 4.81 -15.26 10.95
CA ALA A 65 6.04 -16.03 10.98
C ALA A 65 5.91 -17.43 10.32
N SER A 66 4.74 -18.05 10.36
CA SER A 66 4.55 -19.47 10.00
C SER A 66 3.56 -19.70 8.84
N GLY A 67 2.85 -18.65 8.42
CA GLY A 67 1.70 -18.78 7.51
C GLY A 67 0.41 -19.11 8.25
N ILE A 68 -0.72 -19.10 7.53
CA ILE A 68 -2.05 -19.43 8.05
C ILE A 68 -2.49 -20.77 7.49
N ALA A 69 -2.77 -21.72 8.38
CA ALA A 69 -3.17 -23.08 7.99
C ALA A 69 -4.56 -23.06 7.31
N GLY A 70 -4.69 -23.76 6.18
CA GLY A 70 -5.97 -23.92 5.48
C GLY A 70 -6.36 -22.74 4.60
N ALA A 71 -5.46 -21.77 4.38
CA ALA A 71 -5.65 -20.73 3.38
C ALA A 71 -5.87 -21.36 1.99
N GLN A 72 -6.94 -20.93 1.30
CA GLN A 72 -7.33 -21.39 -0.04
C GLN A 72 -7.66 -20.17 -0.90
N ASP A 73 -7.39 -20.25 -2.21
CA ASP A 73 -7.77 -19.25 -3.22
C ASP A 73 -7.30 -17.81 -2.88
N ASP A 74 -5.99 -17.54 -2.96
CA ASP A 74 -5.38 -16.65 -2.01
C ASP A 74 -4.63 -15.51 -2.68
N GLY A 75 -4.94 -15.21 -3.93
CA GLY A 75 -4.50 -14.00 -4.62
C GLY A 75 -5.26 -12.76 -4.14
N TRP A 76 -4.66 -11.62 -4.31
CA TRP A 76 -5.26 -10.32 -4.01
C TRP A 76 -6.57 -10.08 -4.81
N SER A 77 -6.65 -10.60 -6.04
CA SER A 77 -7.85 -10.56 -6.88
C SER A 77 -8.94 -11.56 -6.50
N GLY A 78 -8.66 -12.47 -5.55
CA GLY A 78 -9.52 -13.59 -5.20
C GLY A 78 -9.38 -14.82 -6.12
N ALA A 79 -8.47 -14.77 -7.10
CA ALA A 79 -8.09 -15.92 -7.91
C ALA A 79 -7.02 -16.77 -7.20
N ALA A 80 -6.97 -18.07 -7.52
CA ALA A 80 -5.95 -18.97 -6.99
C ALA A 80 -4.53 -18.45 -7.32
N PHE A 81 -3.68 -18.37 -6.29
CA PHE A 81 -2.33 -17.86 -6.43
C PHE A 81 -1.42 -18.88 -7.14
N GLN A 82 -0.59 -18.40 -8.05
CA GLN A 82 0.31 -19.25 -8.82
C GLN A 82 1.75 -19.12 -8.32
N PHE A 83 2.34 -20.26 -7.93
CA PHE A 83 3.72 -20.35 -7.48
C PHE A 83 4.63 -21.00 -8.54
N PRO A 84 5.93 -20.67 -8.59
CA PRO A 84 6.58 -19.60 -7.82
C PRO A 84 6.18 -18.22 -8.31
N ARG A 85 6.27 -17.20 -7.43
CA ARG A 85 5.96 -15.80 -7.74
C ARG A 85 7.05 -14.89 -7.22
N ILE A 86 7.50 -13.93 -8.01
CA ILE A 86 8.32 -12.81 -7.51
C ILE A 86 7.38 -11.77 -6.92
N GLN A 87 7.50 -11.51 -5.62
CA GLN A 87 6.70 -10.51 -4.93
C GLN A 87 7.26 -9.08 -5.11
N GLY A 88 6.68 -8.12 -4.38
CA GLY A 88 7.10 -6.72 -4.34
C GLY A 88 6.18 -5.80 -5.14
N ALA A 89 5.25 -5.15 -4.43
CA ALA A 89 4.26 -4.24 -5.03
C ALA A 89 4.82 -2.85 -5.38
N ASP A 90 6.06 -2.55 -4.99
CA ASP A 90 6.75 -1.30 -5.30
C ASP A 90 7.98 -1.58 -6.18
N ALA A 91 8.20 -0.75 -7.20
CA ALA A 91 9.47 -0.73 -7.91
C ALA A 91 9.80 0.69 -8.41
N CYS A 92 11.07 1.07 -8.23
CA CYS A 92 11.71 2.18 -8.91
C CYS A 92 12.91 1.65 -9.69
N GLY A 93 13.10 2.10 -10.92
CA GLY A 93 14.21 1.64 -11.75
C GLY A 93 14.31 2.38 -13.08
N ARG A 94 15.06 1.80 -14.01
CA ARG A 94 15.23 2.36 -15.35
C ARG A 94 14.81 1.36 -16.42
N ILE A 95 14.12 1.86 -17.44
CA ILE A 95 13.79 1.07 -18.64
C ILE A 95 15.09 0.73 -19.38
N VAL A 96 15.31 -0.55 -19.64
CA VAL A 96 16.50 -1.05 -20.34
C VAL A 96 16.19 -1.72 -21.69
N ALA A 97 14.95 -2.15 -21.88
CA ALA A 97 14.44 -2.64 -23.16
C ALA A 97 12.94 -2.37 -23.27
N VAL A 98 12.44 -2.36 -24.48
CA VAL A 98 11.02 -2.10 -24.79
C VAL A 98 10.52 -3.10 -25.84
N GLY A 99 9.23 -3.42 -25.81
CA GLY A 99 8.56 -4.22 -26.83
C GLY A 99 8.35 -3.44 -28.13
N ASP A 100 8.00 -4.18 -29.19
CA ASP A 100 7.93 -3.65 -30.56
C ASP A 100 6.93 -2.49 -30.75
N ASN A 101 5.88 -2.42 -29.91
CA ASN A 101 4.86 -1.38 -29.97
C ASN A 101 5.18 -0.18 -29.05
N VAL A 102 6.28 -0.23 -28.29
CA VAL A 102 6.66 0.84 -27.36
C VAL A 102 7.73 1.73 -27.98
N ASN A 103 7.59 3.05 -27.80
CA ASN A 103 8.56 4.02 -28.31
C ASN A 103 9.97 3.74 -27.72
N PRO A 104 11.00 3.45 -28.56
CA PRO A 104 12.36 3.19 -28.09
C PRO A 104 13.01 4.34 -27.31
N ALA A 105 12.52 5.56 -27.48
CA ALA A 105 12.99 6.73 -26.72
C ALA A 105 12.76 6.61 -25.21
N ARG A 106 11.91 5.67 -24.75
CA ARG A 106 11.70 5.37 -23.34
C ARG A 106 12.88 4.67 -22.67
N ILE A 107 13.79 4.08 -23.44
CA ILE A 107 14.99 3.44 -22.87
C ILE A 107 15.83 4.50 -22.13
N GLY A 108 16.20 4.19 -20.89
CA GLY A 108 16.89 5.09 -19.98
C GLY A 108 15.96 5.93 -19.08
N GLU A 109 14.67 5.98 -19.37
CA GLU A 109 13.72 6.65 -18.46
C GLU A 109 13.76 6.03 -17.05
N ARG A 110 13.80 6.89 -16.03
CA ARG A 110 13.58 6.51 -14.63
C ARG A 110 12.09 6.46 -14.39
N VAL A 111 11.64 5.33 -13.84
CA VAL A 111 10.19 5.09 -13.71
C VAL A 111 9.82 4.56 -12.34
N LEU A 112 8.57 4.85 -11.94
CA LEU A 112 7.83 4.19 -10.87
C LEU A 112 6.80 3.25 -11.49
N VAL A 113 6.63 2.07 -10.93
CA VAL A 113 5.61 1.12 -11.39
C VAL A 113 4.30 1.36 -10.63
N GLU A 114 3.22 1.62 -11.36
CA GLU A 114 1.87 1.60 -10.81
C GLU A 114 1.49 0.15 -10.48
N PRO A 115 1.11 -0.18 -9.22
CA PRO A 115 0.95 -1.58 -8.82
C PRO A 115 -0.35 -2.24 -9.30
N VAL A 116 -1.31 -1.49 -9.81
CA VAL A 116 -2.61 -2.01 -10.27
C VAL A 116 -2.69 -1.94 -11.79
N PHE A 117 -2.57 -3.08 -12.46
CA PHE A 117 -2.67 -3.19 -13.91
C PHE A 117 -4.12 -3.42 -14.30
N ARG A 118 -4.69 -2.50 -15.10
CA ARG A 118 -6.09 -2.54 -15.53
C ARG A 118 -6.23 -3.36 -16.79
N GLY A 119 -7.19 -4.28 -16.81
CA GLY A 119 -7.62 -5.02 -17.99
C GLY A 119 -8.75 -4.33 -18.74
N ALA A 120 -9.61 -5.13 -19.37
CA ALA A 120 -10.68 -4.64 -20.24
C ALA A 120 -11.85 -3.97 -19.49
N SER A 121 -12.03 -4.25 -18.21
CA SER A 121 -13.06 -3.64 -17.35
C SER A 121 -12.45 -3.06 -16.07
N THR A 122 -13.22 -2.21 -15.38
CA THR A 122 -12.76 -1.54 -14.14
C THR A 122 -12.30 -2.51 -13.05
N PHE A 123 -12.90 -3.70 -13.00
CA PHE A 123 -12.59 -4.71 -11.99
C PHE A 123 -11.78 -5.90 -12.55
N ASP A 124 -11.40 -5.84 -13.81
CA ASP A 124 -10.43 -6.77 -14.41
C ASP A 124 -9.03 -6.20 -14.16
N ILE A 125 -8.44 -6.63 -13.07
CA ILE A 125 -7.18 -6.09 -12.56
C ILE A 125 -6.20 -7.18 -12.20
N LEU A 126 -4.92 -6.91 -12.44
CA LEU A 126 -3.79 -7.70 -11.96
C LEU A 126 -2.96 -6.82 -11.03
N TYR A 127 -2.48 -7.40 -9.94
CA TYR A 127 -1.68 -6.68 -8.97
C TYR A 127 -0.21 -7.09 -9.07
N PHE A 128 0.67 -6.10 -9.20
CA PHE A 128 2.10 -6.24 -9.29
C PHE A 128 2.67 -6.85 -7.99
N GLY A 129 3.38 -7.96 -8.12
CA GLY A 129 3.89 -8.75 -6.99
C GLY A 129 2.89 -9.74 -6.39
N SER A 130 1.72 -9.91 -7.02
CA SER A 130 0.70 -10.89 -6.66
C SER A 130 0.28 -11.72 -7.88
N GLU A 131 -0.64 -11.26 -8.72
CA GLU A 131 -1.08 -11.95 -9.95
C GLU A 131 0.01 -11.99 -11.02
N VAL A 132 0.91 -11.01 -11.03
CA VAL A 132 2.08 -10.93 -11.91
C VAL A 132 3.36 -10.74 -11.09
N ASP A 133 4.51 -11.06 -11.68
CA ASP A 133 5.80 -10.88 -11.02
C ASP A 133 6.07 -9.42 -10.69
N GLY A 134 6.64 -9.19 -9.51
CA GLY A 134 6.84 -7.89 -8.90
C GLY A 134 8.28 -7.38 -8.90
N GLY A 135 8.56 -6.50 -7.94
CA GLY A 135 9.80 -5.73 -7.83
C GLY A 135 10.93 -6.38 -7.03
N PHE A 136 10.72 -7.56 -6.41
CA PHE A 136 11.80 -8.21 -5.63
C PHE A 136 12.75 -9.02 -6.54
N ALA A 137 13.26 -8.36 -7.58
CA ALA A 137 14.18 -8.91 -8.54
C ALA A 137 14.99 -7.80 -9.24
N ASP A 138 16.19 -8.14 -9.76
CA ASP A 138 17.02 -7.21 -10.54
C ASP A 138 16.30 -6.62 -11.76
N TYR A 139 15.35 -7.38 -12.35
CA TYR A 139 14.58 -6.95 -13.53
C TYR A 139 13.11 -7.38 -13.39
N THR A 140 12.22 -6.54 -13.91
CA THR A 140 10.79 -6.83 -14.02
C THR A 140 10.25 -6.33 -15.36
N CYS A 141 9.24 -7.03 -15.91
CA CYS A 141 8.50 -6.60 -17.09
C CYS A 141 7.11 -6.11 -16.68
N VAL A 142 6.72 -4.94 -17.20
CA VAL A 142 5.40 -4.37 -16.95
C VAL A 142 4.84 -3.75 -18.23
N PRO A 143 3.50 -3.67 -18.40
CA PRO A 143 2.92 -2.92 -19.49
C PRO A 143 3.41 -1.47 -19.46
N SER A 144 3.83 -0.96 -20.61
CA SER A 144 4.47 0.36 -20.76
C SER A 144 3.66 1.51 -20.13
N MET A 145 2.33 1.39 -20.15
CA MET A 145 1.42 2.38 -19.58
C MET A 145 1.47 2.47 -18.04
N HIS A 146 1.90 1.41 -17.36
CA HIS A 146 2.03 1.35 -15.89
C HIS A 146 3.45 1.67 -15.40
N ALA A 147 4.40 1.93 -16.32
CA ALA A 147 5.74 2.44 -16.02
C ALA A 147 5.75 3.98 -16.16
N HIS A 148 5.49 4.69 -15.08
CA HIS A 148 5.37 6.15 -15.08
C HIS A 148 6.74 6.80 -14.93
N ARG A 149 7.14 7.59 -15.94
CA ARG A 149 8.37 8.38 -15.86
C ARG A 149 8.32 9.34 -14.68
N VAL A 150 9.42 9.44 -13.94
CA VAL A 150 9.57 10.38 -12.83
C VAL A 150 10.87 11.17 -12.97
N ASN A 151 10.77 12.49 -12.88
CA ASN A 151 11.89 13.43 -12.88
C ASN A 151 12.01 14.09 -11.50
N SER A 152 12.91 13.57 -10.66
CA SER A 152 13.08 14.00 -9.27
C SER A 152 14.51 13.81 -8.80
N GLU A 153 14.97 14.66 -7.89
CA GLU A 153 16.28 14.56 -7.24
C GLU A 153 16.31 13.48 -6.13
N LEU A 154 15.17 12.93 -5.76
CA LEU A 154 15.09 11.84 -4.77
C LEU A 154 15.86 10.61 -5.27
N SER A 155 16.48 9.88 -4.34
CA SER A 155 17.13 8.61 -4.62
C SER A 155 16.14 7.54 -5.07
N ASP A 156 16.63 6.45 -5.70
CA ASP A 156 15.76 5.34 -6.10
C ASP A 156 15.11 4.65 -4.91
N VAL A 157 15.79 4.59 -3.77
CA VAL A 157 15.26 4.07 -2.48
C VAL A 157 14.10 4.92 -1.99
N GLU A 158 14.25 6.24 -2.00
CA GLU A 158 13.18 7.17 -1.61
C GLU A 158 11.99 7.04 -2.56
N LEU A 159 12.23 7.01 -3.86
CA LEU A 159 11.19 6.88 -4.88
C LEU A 159 10.44 5.54 -4.79
N ALA A 160 11.12 4.43 -4.50
CA ALA A 160 10.48 3.14 -4.31
C ALA A 160 9.56 3.07 -3.06
N SER A 161 9.61 4.07 -2.19
CA SER A 161 8.71 4.15 -1.03
C SER A 161 7.29 4.64 -1.35
N PHE A 162 7.06 5.18 -2.56
CA PHE A 162 5.81 5.83 -2.92
C PHE A 162 4.72 4.90 -3.51
N PRO A 163 4.98 4.02 -4.51
CA PRO A 163 3.94 3.50 -5.38
C PRO A 163 2.74 2.90 -4.64
N CYS A 164 2.93 1.83 -3.89
CA CYS A 164 1.85 1.16 -3.18
C CYS A 164 1.28 2.03 -2.05
N ALA A 165 2.13 2.60 -1.20
CA ALA A 165 1.69 3.30 0.01
C ALA A 165 0.96 4.61 -0.32
N TYR A 166 1.56 5.46 -1.14
CA TYR A 166 0.96 6.76 -1.48
C TYR A 166 -0.16 6.61 -2.52
N GLY A 167 -0.04 5.65 -3.45
CA GLY A 167 -1.12 5.30 -4.36
C GLY A 167 -2.38 4.87 -3.62
N THR A 168 -2.24 3.97 -2.63
CA THR A 168 -3.36 3.54 -1.78
C THR A 168 -3.96 4.73 -1.00
N ALA A 169 -3.12 5.55 -0.37
CA ALA A 169 -3.60 6.70 0.40
C ALA A 169 -4.33 7.72 -0.46
N GLU A 170 -3.75 8.10 -1.61
CA GLU A 170 -4.38 9.05 -2.55
C GLU A 170 -5.69 8.51 -3.10
N ASN A 171 -5.74 7.20 -3.43
CA ASN A 171 -6.96 6.55 -3.89
C ASN A 171 -8.08 6.61 -2.84
N ILE A 172 -7.79 6.29 -1.57
CA ILE A 172 -8.80 6.37 -0.51
C ILE A 172 -9.30 7.80 -0.37
N LEU A 173 -8.38 8.78 -0.29
CA LEU A 173 -8.73 10.20 -0.15
C LEU A 173 -9.57 10.72 -1.34
N THR A 174 -9.29 10.23 -2.55
CA THR A 174 -10.06 10.53 -3.76
C THR A 174 -11.45 9.90 -3.69
N ARG A 175 -11.56 8.62 -3.33
CA ARG A 175 -12.84 7.90 -3.29
C ARG A 175 -13.77 8.35 -2.17
N ILE A 176 -13.22 8.77 -1.02
CA ILE A 176 -14.00 9.43 0.03
C ILE A 176 -14.27 10.90 -0.27
N ASP A 177 -13.79 11.41 -1.40
CA ASP A 177 -13.98 12.81 -1.83
C ASP A 177 -13.62 13.82 -0.74
N LEU A 178 -12.42 13.68 -0.15
CA LEU A 178 -11.96 14.55 0.95
C LEU A 178 -11.71 15.96 0.46
N GLN A 179 -12.40 16.95 1.05
CA GLN A 179 -12.36 18.36 0.69
C GLN A 179 -11.52 19.21 1.67
N ALA A 180 -11.07 20.39 1.20
CA ALA A 180 -10.41 21.34 2.05
C ALA A 180 -11.32 21.83 3.19
N GLY A 181 -10.75 21.96 4.39
CA GLY A 181 -11.47 22.36 5.61
C GLY A 181 -12.23 21.21 6.31
N GLU A 182 -12.33 20.04 5.70
CA GLU A 182 -12.93 18.88 6.37
C GLU A 182 -12.01 18.26 7.42
N ARG A 183 -12.60 17.64 8.44
CA ARG A 183 -11.90 16.86 9.47
C ARG A 183 -11.85 15.39 9.09
N VAL A 184 -10.65 14.85 8.99
CA VAL A 184 -10.42 13.44 8.67
C VAL A 184 -9.72 12.71 9.80
N LEU A 185 -10.24 11.50 10.13
CA LEU A 185 -9.58 10.56 11.03
C LEU A 185 -8.78 9.55 10.20
N ILE A 186 -7.51 9.35 10.52
CA ILE A 186 -6.61 8.41 9.83
C ILE A 186 -6.11 7.37 10.83
N THR A 187 -6.44 6.09 10.61
CA THR A 187 -5.91 4.98 11.41
C THR A 187 -4.55 4.52 10.89
N GLY A 188 -3.76 3.86 11.76
CA GLY A 188 -2.45 3.32 11.36
C GLY A 188 -1.47 4.37 10.82
N ALA A 189 -1.59 5.62 11.27
CA ALA A 189 -0.95 6.81 10.72
C ALA A 189 0.58 6.80 10.69
N SER A 190 1.24 5.88 11.42
CA SER A 190 2.69 5.74 11.43
C SER A 190 3.25 4.71 10.45
N GLY A 191 2.39 3.93 9.78
CA GLY A 191 2.81 3.00 8.71
C GLY A 191 2.98 3.71 7.35
N GLY A 192 3.42 2.99 6.32
CA GLY A 192 3.64 3.56 4.98
C GLY A 192 2.41 4.30 4.43
N VAL A 193 1.27 3.62 4.35
CA VAL A 193 0.00 4.22 3.87
C VAL A 193 -0.47 5.34 4.79
N GLY A 194 -0.33 5.17 6.12
CA GLY A 194 -0.76 6.19 7.09
C GLY A 194 0.06 7.48 7.00
N CYS A 195 1.41 7.39 6.90
CA CYS A 195 2.28 8.54 6.69
C CYS A 195 1.96 9.27 5.38
N ALA A 196 1.67 8.53 4.32
CA ALA A 196 1.23 9.07 3.04
C ALA A 196 -0.11 9.80 3.18
N ALA A 197 -1.10 9.16 3.82
CA ALA A 197 -2.44 9.72 4.01
C ALA A 197 -2.42 11.03 4.80
N VAL A 198 -1.59 11.13 5.84
CA VAL A 198 -1.43 12.36 6.62
C VAL A 198 -0.93 13.51 5.72
N GLN A 199 0.12 13.27 4.93
CA GLN A 199 0.67 14.29 4.04
C GLN A 199 -0.31 14.69 2.93
N LEU A 200 -0.94 13.72 2.29
CA LEU A 200 -1.88 13.95 1.18
C LEU A 200 -3.18 14.63 1.65
N ALA A 201 -3.69 14.27 2.84
CA ALA A 201 -4.85 14.96 3.43
C ALA A 201 -4.52 16.42 3.82
N LYS A 202 -3.34 16.66 4.42
CA LYS A 202 -2.84 18.01 4.68
C LYS A 202 -2.71 18.81 3.38
N ARG A 203 -2.12 18.20 2.33
CA ARG A 203 -2.00 18.82 1.02
C ARG A 203 -3.35 19.27 0.44
N ARG A 204 -4.41 18.49 0.68
CA ARG A 204 -5.79 18.85 0.31
C ARG A 204 -6.40 19.96 1.17
N GLY A 205 -5.72 20.39 2.23
CA GLY A 205 -6.21 21.41 3.16
C GLY A 205 -7.19 20.88 4.21
N ALA A 206 -7.21 19.58 4.47
CA ALA A 206 -8.02 18.97 5.51
C ALA A 206 -7.35 19.09 6.90
N GLU A 207 -8.16 19.08 7.95
CA GLU A 207 -7.72 18.98 9.34
C GLU A 207 -7.54 17.50 9.71
N VAL A 208 -6.29 17.09 9.94
CA VAL A 208 -5.94 15.67 10.12
C VAL A 208 -5.83 15.31 11.58
N THR A 209 -6.67 14.38 12.05
CA THR A 209 -6.47 13.64 13.30
C THR A 209 -5.94 12.24 12.97
N ALA A 210 -4.78 11.90 13.53
CA ALA A 210 -4.06 10.67 13.25
C ALA A 210 -4.06 9.73 14.47
N MET A 211 -4.31 8.44 14.26
CA MET A 211 -4.19 7.41 15.29
C MET A 211 -2.83 6.72 15.19
N ALA A 212 -1.99 6.88 16.20
CA ALA A 212 -0.65 6.31 16.25
C ALA A 212 -0.21 6.01 17.70
N ALA A 213 0.84 5.19 17.87
CA ALA A 213 1.44 5.02 19.18
C ALA A 213 2.16 6.32 19.63
N ASP A 214 2.15 6.61 20.91
CA ASP A 214 2.70 7.86 21.50
C ASP A 214 4.17 8.09 21.11
N ALA A 215 4.98 7.03 21.11
CA ALA A 215 6.40 7.10 20.71
C ALA A 215 6.62 7.58 19.26
N LYS A 216 5.59 7.55 18.41
CA LYS A 216 5.64 7.95 16.99
C LYS A 216 4.89 9.25 16.71
N ALA A 217 4.25 9.83 17.73
CA ALA A 217 3.35 10.97 17.58
C ALA A 217 4.06 12.22 17.03
N GLU A 218 5.30 12.48 17.44
CA GLU A 218 6.06 13.65 16.99
C GLU A 218 6.33 13.59 15.47
N ILE A 219 6.77 12.43 14.97
CA ILE A 219 7.00 12.24 13.53
C ILE A 219 5.69 12.39 12.77
N VAL A 220 4.59 11.79 13.24
CA VAL A 220 3.29 11.88 12.57
C VAL A 220 2.79 13.34 12.55
N ARG A 221 3.01 14.13 13.59
CA ARG A 221 2.71 15.59 13.58
C ARG A 221 3.57 16.34 12.57
N SER A 222 4.86 16.03 12.48
CA SER A 222 5.74 16.69 11.51
C SER A 222 5.32 16.44 10.06
N LEU A 223 4.68 15.31 9.77
CA LEU A 223 4.09 14.99 8.47
C LEU A 223 2.82 15.80 8.17
N GLY A 224 2.19 16.42 9.18
CA GLY A 224 1.06 17.31 8.97
C GLY A 224 -0.20 16.99 9.75
N ALA A 225 -0.18 16.02 10.67
CA ALA A 225 -1.32 15.79 11.55
C ALA A 225 -1.50 16.95 12.54
N SER A 226 -2.71 17.53 12.56
CA SER A 226 -3.08 18.59 13.51
C SER A 226 -3.21 18.04 14.93
N ARG A 227 -3.63 16.78 15.04
CA ARG A 227 -3.77 16.06 16.31
C ARG A 227 -3.34 14.60 16.14
N VAL A 228 -2.67 14.06 17.16
CA VAL A 228 -2.36 12.61 17.23
C VAL A 228 -2.98 12.06 18.51
N VAL A 229 -3.70 10.94 18.39
CA VAL A 229 -4.33 10.21 19.49
C VAL A 229 -3.83 8.77 19.55
N PRO A 230 -3.82 8.11 20.74
CA PRO A 230 -3.46 6.71 20.88
C PRO A 230 -4.33 5.79 20.00
N ARG A 231 -3.78 4.61 19.65
CA ARG A 231 -4.48 3.62 18.81
C ARG A 231 -5.73 3.05 19.44
N ASP A 232 -5.77 3.00 20.75
CA ASP A 232 -6.83 2.48 21.62
C ASP A 232 -7.66 3.59 22.30
N ALA A 233 -7.56 4.82 21.79
CA ALA A 233 -8.26 5.97 22.33
C ALA A 233 -9.78 5.75 22.31
N ASP A 234 -10.46 6.18 23.36
CA ASP A 234 -11.92 6.34 23.35
C ASP A 234 -12.27 7.57 22.50
N LEU A 235 -12.62 7.30 21.24
CA LEU A 235 -12.90 8.36 20.26
C LEU A 235 -14.13 9.18 20.65
N GLU A 236 -15.18 8.55 21.20
CA GLU A 236 -16.40 9.25 21.61
C GLU A 236 -16.16 10.16 22.82
N ALA A 237 -15.36 9.72 23.80
CA ALA A 237 -14.98 10.55 24.92
C ALA A 237 -14.10 11.74 24.50
N LEU A 238 -13.25 11.58 23.49
CA LEU A 238 -12.35 12.64 23.01
C LEU A 238 -13.00 13.66 22.10
N PHE A 239 -13.95 13.26 21.27
CA PHE A 239 -14.49 14.07 20.18
C PHE A 239 -16.01 14.26 20.26
N GLY A 240 -16.71 13.47 21.08
CA GLY A 240 -18.15 13.36 21.02
C GLY A 240 -18.62 12.65 19.75
N GLN A 241 -19.92 12.63 19.53
CA GLN A 241 -20.51 12.12 18.30
C GLN A 241 -20.46 13.18 17.18
N GLU A 242 -20.43 12.72 15.91
CA GLU A 242 -20.57 13.59 14.73
C GLU A 242 -19.47 14.67 14.60
N TYR A 243 -18.21 14.28 14.84
CA TYR A 243 -17.07 15.21 14.76
C TYR A 243 -16.36 15.21 13.41
N PHE A 244 -16.12 14.02 12.81
CA PHE A 244 -15.34 13.87 11.58
C PHE A 244 -16.22 13.84 10.32
N ASP A 245 -15.75 14.46 9.26
CA ASP A 245 -16.40 14.43 7.93
C ASP A 245 -16.08 13.13 7.20
N ALA A 246 -14.85 12.61 7.41
CA ALA A 246 -14.39 11.38 6.79
C ALA A 246 -13.44 10.59 7.70
N ALA A 247 -13.32 9.30 7.44
CA ALA A 247 -12.29 8.43 8.01
C ALA A 247 -11.59 7.62 6.93
N LEU A 248 -10.26 7.50 7.05
CA LEU A 248 -9.41 6.61 6.26
C LEU A 248 -8.93 5.50 7.20
N ASP A 249 -9.37 4.27 6.93
CA ASP A 249 -9.05 3.12 7.76
C ASP A 249 -8.26 2.06 6.98
N ILE A 250 -7.09 1.71 7.53
CA ILE A 250 -6.23 0.63 7.04
C ILE A 250 -5.96 -0.43 8.13
N VAL A 251 -6.66 -0.32 9.25
CA VAL A 251 -6.46 -1.16 10.43
C VAL A 251 -7.61 -2.11 10.65
N GLY A 252 -8.87 -1.64 10.53
CA GLY A 252 -10.06 -2.43 10.83
C GLY A 252 -10.16 -2.82 12.31
N GLY A 253 -10.79 -3.97 12.57
CA GLY A 253 -10.88 -4.54 13.90
C GLY A 253 -11.78 -3.77 14.87
N SER A 254 -11.45 -3.77 16.15
CA SER A 254 -12.33 -3.32 17.24
C SER A 254 -12.72 -1.83 17.23
N GLN A 255 -11.93 -0.97 16.59
CA GLN A 255 -12.22 0.47 16.51
C GLN A 255 -13.28 0.82 15.46
N PHE A 256 -13.69 -0.10 14.59
CA PHE A 256 -14.62 0.15 13.49
C PHE A 256 -15.91 0.83 13.95
N GLY A 257 -16.60 0.28 14.96
CA GLY A 257 -17.85 0.85 15.48
C GLY A 257 -17.66 2.26 16.06
N ALA A 258 -16.58 2.48 16.83
CA ALA A 258 -16.27 3.79 17.42
C ALA A 258 -15.97 4.84 16.33
N ILE A 259 -15.27 4.45 15.25
CA ILE A 259 -15.03 5.34 14.09
C ILE A 259 -16.36 5.77 13.46
N LEU A 260 -17.31 4.85 13.24
CA LEU A 260 -18.63 5.19 12.67
C LEU A 260 -19.43 6.13 13.58
N ASN A 261 -19.31 5.97 14.92
CA ASN A 261 -20.00 6.82 15.87
C ASN A 261 -19.51 8.27 15.85
N VAL A 262 -18.22 8.50 15.64
CA VAL A 262 -17.65 9.86 15.58
C VAL A 262 -17.74 10.52 14.21
N LEU A 263 -18.15 9.79 13.16
CA LEU A 263 -18.47 10.39 11.86
C LEU A 263 -19.75 11.22 11.93
N LYS A 264 -19.78 12.35 11.26
CA LYS A 264 -20.98 13.19 11.06
C LYS A 264 -22.05 12.45 10.23
N ARG A 265 -23.26 12.98 10.23
CA ARG A 265 -24.28 12.59 9.25
C ARG A 265 -23.78 12.87 7.82
N GLY A 266 -24.00 11.91 6.93
CA GLY A 266 -23.43 11.93 5.58
C GLY A 266 -21.93 11.66 5.53
N GLY A 267 -21.31 11.31 6.66
CA GLY A 267 -19.87 11.02 6.77
C GLY A 267 -19.43 9.84 5.91
N ARG A 268 -18.13 9.80 5.59
CA ARG A 268 -17.55 8.83 4.66
C ARG A 268 -16.45 8.02 5.33
N TYR A 269 -16.53 6.71 5.20
CA TYR A 269 -15.54 5.77 5.70
C TYR A 269 -14.90 5.04 4.52
N GLY A 270 -13.62 5.28 4.27
CA GLY A 270 -12.84 4.59 3.23
C GLY A 270 -11.91 3.55 3.84
N VAL A 271 -11.94 2.33 3.31
CA VAL A 271 -11.15 1.21 3.80
C VAL A 271 -10.34 0.55 2.69
N SER A 272 -9.05 0.28 2.99
CA SER A 272 -8.15 -0.50 2.11
C SER A 272 -7.16 -1.35 2.91
N GLY A 273 -7.58 -1.88 4.05
CA GLY A 273 -6.78 -2.75 4.88
C GLY A 273 -7.51 -3.12 6.17
N ALA A 274 -7.13 -4.25 6.76
CA ALA A 274 -7.74 -4.75 7.98
C ALA A 274 -6.71 -5.55 8.80
N ILE A 275 -5.56 -4.94 9.08
CA ILE A 275 -4.42 -5.63 9.73
C ILE A 275 -4.74 -6.12 11.15
N SER A 276 -5.74 -5.53 11.81
CA SER A 276 -6.20 -5.94 13.16
C SER A 276 -7.41 -6.88 13.12
N GLY A 277 -7.76 -7.38 11.95
CA GLY A 277 -8.84 -8.35 11.74
C GLY A 277 -9.84 -7.86 10.68
N PRO A 278 -10.23 -8.74 9.74
CA PRO A 278 -11.11 -8.37 8.63
C PRO A 278 -12.60 -8.43 8.99
N ILE A 279 -12.96 -9.09 10.08
CA ILE A 279 -14.35 -9.29 10.49
C ILE A 279 -14.73 -8.24 11.53
N VAL A 280 -15.80 -7.47 11.26
CA VAL A 280 -16.28 -6.39 12.13
C VAL A 280 -17.81 -6.42 12.24
N ASP A 281 -18.34 -6.02 13.40
CA ASP A 281 -19.76 -5.86 13.62
C ASP A 281 -20.24 -4.49 13.16
N LEU A 282 -21.35 -4.45 12.41
CA LEU A 282 -21.98 -3.23 11.94
C LEU A 282 -23.40 -3.09 12.51
N ASP A 283 -23.63 -2.07 13.34
CA ASP A 283 -25.00 -1.64 13.68
C ASP A 283 -25.58 -0.87 12.47
N LEU A 284 -26.52 -1.50 11.78
CA LEU A 284 -27.19 -0.91 10.62
C LEU A 284 -27.90 0.41 10.96
N ARG A 285 -28.35 0.61 12.20
CA ARG A 285 -28.97 1.86 12.64
C ARG A 285 -27.97 3.02 12.58
N THR A 286 -26.73 2.79 13.01
CA THR A 286 -25.65 3.79 12.87
C THR A 286 -25.44 4.14 11.40
N LEU A 287 -25.44 3.15 10.52
CA LEU A 287 -25.26 3.37 9.08
C LEU A 287 -26.40 4.20 8.46
N TYR A 288 -27.67 3.73 8.57
CA TYR A 288 -28.75 4.36 7.83
C TYR A 288 -29.32 5.63 8.51
N LEU A 289 -29.31 5.72 9.86
CA LEU A 289 -29.80 6.93 10.55
C LEU A 289 -28.85 8.12 10.41
N LYS A 290 -27.58 7.86 10.10
CA LYS A 290 -26.58 8.89 9.84
C LYS A 290 -26.27 9.08 8.35
N ASP A 291 -26.92 8.35 7.44
CA ASP A 291 -26.65 8.35 6.00
C ASP A 291 -25.16 8.18 5.69
N LEU A 292 -24.46 7.29 6.41
CA LEU A 292 -23.03 7.06 6.22
C LEU A 292 -22.76 6.34 4.89
N ARG A 293 -21.59 6.61 4.31
CA ARG A 293 -21.07 5.90 3.12
C ARG A 293 -19.86 5.06 3.52
N LEU A 294 -19.95 3.76 3.33
CA LEU A 294 -18.82 2.82 3.52
C LEU A 294 -18.26 2.49 2.14
N ILE A 295 -16.97 2.75 1.91
CA ILE A 295 -16.33 2.73 0.60
C ILE A 295 -15.11 1.82 0.63
N GLY A 296 -15.14 0.71 -0.12
CA GLY A 296 -13.97 -0.13 -0.38
C GLY A 296 -13.05 0.53 -1.40
N CYS A 297 -11.74 0.57 -1.13
CA CYS A 297 -10.79 1.38 -1.90
C CYS A 297 -9.60 0.55 -2.38
N THR A 298 -9.84 -0.42 -3.26
CA THR A 298 -8.81 -1.32 -3.79
C THR A 298 -8.26 -0.87 -5.14
N VAL A 299 -9.15 -0.71 -6.14
CA VAL A 299 -8.77 -0.31 -7.50
C VAL A 299 -8.46 1.18 -7.52
N LEU A 300 -7.27 1.53 -7.99
CA LEU A 300 -6.88 2.95 -8.12
C LEU A 300 -7.75 3.64 -9.17
N GLU A 301 -8.22 4.85 -8.87
CA GLU A 301 -8.82 5.71 -9.90
C GLU A 301 -7.75 6.11 -10.94
N PRO A 302 -8.11 6.28 -12.23
CA PRO A 302 -7.13 6.46 -13.32
C PRO A 302 -6.13 7.59 -13.10
N ASP A 303 -6.56 8.68 -12.49
CA ASP A 303 -5.72 9.87 -12.30
C ASP A 303 -4.86 9.82 -11.02
N VAL A 304 -5.07 8.82 -10.16
CA VAL A 304 -4.37 8.74 -8.85
C VAL A 304 -2.86 8.64 -9.03
N PHE A 305 -2.38 7.71 -9.85
CA PHE A 305 -0.95 7.49 -9.98
C PHE A 305 -0.24 8.59 -10.79
N PRO A 306 -0.76 9.08 -11.92
CA PRO A 306 -0.22 10.27 -12.59
C PRO A 306 -0.15 11.51 -11.70
N ASN A 307 -1.19 11.77 -10.91
CA ASN A 307 -1.20 12.87 -9.95
C ASN A 307 -0.12 12.69 -8.88
N LEU A 308 0.05 11.46 -8.36
CA LEU A 308 1.08 11.15 -7.37
C LEU A 308 2.49 11.47 -7.90
N VAL A 309 2.81 11.04 -9.13
CA VAL A 309 4.10 11.37 -9.77
C VAL A 309 4.28 12.89 -9.86
N SER A 310 3.24 13.61 -10.24
CA SER A 310 3.26 15.09 -10.30
C SER A 310 3.52 15.72 -8.92
N TYR A 311 2.96 15.18 -7.83
CA TYR A 311 3.21 15.69 -6.48
C TYR A 311 4.65 15.43 -6.02
N ILE A 312 5.23 14.28 -6.39
CA ILE A 312 6.64 13.95 -6.14
C ILE A 312 7.55 14.96 -6.86
N GLU A 313 7.32 15.19 -8.16
CA GLU A 313 8.13 16.08 -8.98
C GLU A 313 8.09 17.55 -8.52
N ARG A 314 6.97 17.99 -7.93
CA ARG A 314 6.83 19.32 -7.34
C ARG A 314 7.28 19.41 -5.89
N GLY A 315 7.72 18.29 -5.27
CA GLY A 315 8.14 18.25 -3.86
C GLY A 315 7.02 18.51 -2.86
N GLU A 316 5.76 18.24 -3.24
CA GLU A 316 4.58 18.47 -2.38
C GLU A 316 4.38 17.38 -1.32
N ILE A 317 5.04 16.24 -1.49
CA ILE A 317 5.07 15.10 -0.57
C ILE A 317 6.51 14.60 -0.41
N GLN A 318 6.81 14.03 0.77
CA GLN A 318 8.15 13.61 1.13
C GLN A 318 8.19 12.08 1.37
N PRO A 319 9.27 11.39 0.97
CA PRO A 319 9.46 10.00 1.32
C PRO A 319 9.68 9.83 2.83
N VAL A 320 9.13 8.77 3.41
CA VAL A 320 9.37 8.39 4.81
C VAL A 320 9.97 6.98 4.80
N VAL A 321 11.30 6.90 4.64
CA VAL A 321 12.05 5.64 4.63
C VAL A 321 12.68 5.43 6.00
N ALA A 322 12.30 4.33 6.65
CA ALA A 322 12.77 3.98 7.98
C ALA A 322 14.07 3.17 7.95
N ALA A 323 14.20 2.26 7.00
CA ALA A 323 15.36 1.40 6.83
C ALA A 323 15.48 0.89 5.40
N THR A 324 16.71 0.55 5.00
CA THR A 324 17.03 -0.08 3.72
C THR A 324 17.78 -1.38 3.97
N TYR A 325 17.45 -2.42 3.21
CA TYR A 325 18.09 -3.73 3.24
C TYR A 325 18.53 -4.13 1.83
N ASP A 326 19.54 -5.00 1.69
CA ASP A 326 19.81 -5.67 0.42
C ASP A 326 18.69 -6.65 0.07
N LEU A 327 18.46 -6.91 -1.23
CA LEU A 327 17.46 -7.87 -1.67
C LEU A 327 17.64 -9.26 -1.04
N SER A 328 18.88 -9.70 -0.83
CA SER A 328 19.19 -10.97 -0.17
C SER A 328 18.78 -11.04 1.30
N ASP A 329 18.57 -9.89 1.94
CA ASP A 329 18.13 -9.75 3.32
C ASP A 329 16.59 -9.63 3.46
N ILE A 330 15.83 -10.08 2.47
CA ILE A 330 14.34 -9.98 2.43
C ILE A 330 13.68 -10.49 3.71
N VAL A 331 14.17 -11.58 4.30
CA VAL A 331 13.63 -12.13 5.56
C VAL A 331 13.81 -11.12 6.69
N LYS A 332 15.02 -10.56 6.85
CA LYS A 332 15.28 -9.53 7.87
C LYS A 332 14.43 -8.28 7.67
N ALA A 333 14.22 -7.88 6.40
CA ALA A 333 13.38 -6.74 6.07
C ALA A 333 11.91 -6.98 6.46
N GLN A 334 11.37 -8.18 6.17
CA GLN A 334 10.02 -8.55 6.57
C GLN A 334 9.87 -8.72 8.09
N GLU A 335 10.88 -9.26 8.79
CA GLU A 335 10.91 -9.32 10.27
C GLU A 335 10.85 -7.91 10.87
N ALA A 336 11.72 -7.00 10.41
CA ALA A 336 11.72 -5.61 10.86
C ALA A 336 10.38 -4.92 10.55
N PHE A 337 9.78 -5.20 9.39
CA PHE A 337 8.45 -4.70 9.03
C PHE A 337 7.36 -5.17 10.02
N LEU A 338 7.38 -6.43 10.40
CA LEU A 338 6.39 -7.03 11.30
C LEU A 338 6.53 -6.61 12.77
N MET A 339 7.73 -6.23 13.21
CA MET A 339 7.91 -5.64 14.54
C MET A 339 7.14 -4.34 14.75
N LYS A 340 6.72 -3.66 13.67
CA LYS A 340 5.95 -2.39 13.71
C LYS A 340 6.58 -1.30 14.58
N GLN A 341 7.91 -1.30 14.75
CA GLN A 341 8.63 -0.30 15.52
C GLN A 341 9.00 0.93 14.68
N HIS A 342 9.13 0.78 13.37
CA HIS A 342 9.46 1.83 12.43
C HIS A 342 8.30 2.80 12.16
N VAL A 343 8.61 3.95 11.56
CA VAL A 343 7.66 4.89 10.96
C VAL A 343 7.93 4.96 9.46
N GLY A 344 6.89 4.87 8.64
CA GLY A 344 7.03 4.89 7.18
C GLY A 344 7.32 3.54 6.57
N LYS A 345 8.26 3.49 5.62
CA LYS A 345 8.54 2.35 4.74
C LYS A 345 9.88 1.69 5.03
N ILE A 346 9.93 0.38 4.79
CA ILE A 346 11.17 -0.39 4.64
C ILE A 346 11.35 -0.63 3.14
N VAL A 347 12.57 -0.47 2.64
CA VAL A 347 12.90 -0.54 1.21
C VAL A 347 14.08 -1.50 1.01
N LEU A 348 14.01 -2.28 -0.07
CA LEU A 348 15.10 -3.13 -0.55
C LEU A 348 15.89 -2.37 -1.61
N SER A 349 17.21 -2.39 -1.53
CA SER A 349 18.13 -1.95 -2.60
C SER A 349 18.58 -3.15 -3.43
N LEU A 350 18.67 -2.97 -4.75
CA LEU A 350 19.00 -4.01 -5.71
C LEU A 350 20.29 -3.72 -6.48
#